data_8bdba8066533950e077b7d1fe9a5c378
#
_entry.id   8bdba8066533950e077b7d1fe9a5c378
#
_cell.length_a   1.000
_cell.length_b   1.000
_cell.length_c   1.000
_cell.angle_alpha   90.00
_cell.angle_beta   90.00
_cell.angle_gamma   90.00
#
_symmetry.space_group_name_H-M   'P 1'
#
loop_
_entity.id
_entity.type
_entity.pdbx_description
1 polymer ?
#
loop_
_entity_poly.entity_id
_entity_poly.type
_entity_poly.pdbx_seq_one_letter_code
_entity_poly.pdbx_strand_id
1 'polypeptide(L)'
;MKIKKPDNSHNSLDSSTFRENWTSRDGKIVILRSIASNDKRIEKELIDGLSIQSSRYRFFHVIKEATEEMVSKFCDIDYKNEIAIIAEYNSNGKKRNVGVVRLFIDSGLQTGEFAILVADNFQDSGLGTKFMETLIDMGRKRGLKSIYGEVLADNNKLLTLAKELGFSVGTSSYGEARITLQL
;
A
#
# COMPACT_ATOMS: atom_id res chain seq x y z
N MET A 1 43.72 -11.70 -23.44
CA MET A 1 42.31 -12.14 -23.33
C MET A 1 41.73 -11.46 -22.08
N LYS A 2 40.97 -10.35 -22.25
CA LYS A 2 40.41 -9.58 -21.13
C LYS A 2 39.02 -10.14 -20.82
N ILE A 3 38.91 -10.75 -19.63
CA ILE A 3 37.62 -11.22 -19.11
C ILE A 3 36.80 -9.98 -18.70
N LYS A 4 35.72 -9.72 -19.43
CA LYS A 4 34.69 -8.73 -19.04
C LYS A 4 34.02 -9.24 -17.75
N LYS A 5 34.09 -8.44 -16.69
CA LYS A 5 33.22 -8.60 -15.52
C LYS A 5 31.77 -8.44 -15.95
N PRO A 6 30.82 -9.22 -15.41
CA PRO A 6 29.40 -8.99 -15.66
C PRO A 6 29.00 -7.64 -15.07
N ASP A 7 28.35 -6.84 -15.88
CA ASP A 7 27.74 -5.57 -15.52
C ASP A 7 26.57 -5.83 -14.57
N ASN A 8 26.82 -5.64 -13.28
CA ASN A 8 25.78 -5.65 -12.25
C ASN A 8 25.06 -4.29 -12.29
N SER A 9 24.40 -3.98 -13.40
CA SER A 9 23.40 -2.94 -13.41
C SER A 9 22.27 -3.38 -12.49
N HIS A 10 22.27 -2.87 -11.26
CA HIS A 10 21.11 -2.90 -10.37
C HIS A 10 19.97 -2.26 -11.13
N ASN A 11 19.12 -3.09 -11.68
CA ASN A 11 17.84 -2.70 -12.24
C ASN A 11 16.99 -2.26 -11.04
N SER A 12 17.17 -1.00 -10.61
CA SER A 12 16.27 -0.35 -9.66
C SER A 12 14.91 -0.36 -10.35
N LEU A 13 14.04 -1.31 -9.95
CA LEU A 13 12.66 -1.32 -10.41
C LEU A 13 12.09 0.05 -10.11
N ASP A 14 11.90 0.83 -11.15
CA ASP A 14 11.25 2.13 -11.05
C ASP A 14 9.83 1.89 -10.53
N SER A 15 9.65 2.18 -9.24
CA SER A 15 8.36 1.97 -8.58
C SER A 15 7.24 2.81 -9.19
N SER A 16 7.59 3.80 -10.07
CA SER A 16 6.60 4.60 -10.80
C SER A 16 5.96 3.84 -11.96
N THR A 17 6.55 2.73 -12.40
CA THR A 17 6.10 1.94 -13.56
C THR A 17 5.60 0.54 -13.22
N PHE A 18 5.44 0.24 -11.93
CA PHE A 18 4.97 -1.08 -11.49
C PHE A 18 3.59 -1.40 -12.06
N ARG A 19 3.44 -2.63 -12.60
CA ARG A 19 2.17 -3.15 -13.08
C ARG A 19 2.19 -4.68 -13.04
N GLU A 20 1.16 -5.28 -12.42
CA GLU A 20 0.99 -6.73 -12.29
C GLU A 20 -0.50 -7.10 -12.36
N ASN A 21 -0.84 -8.19 -13.06
CA ASN A 21 -2.19 -8.77 -12.98
C ASN A 21 -2.24 -9.73 -11.80
N TRP A 22 -3.28 -9.62 -11.02
CA TRP A 22 -3.54 -10.50 -9.88
C TRP A 22 -5.00 -10.97 -9.88
N THR A 23 -5.23 -12.18 -9.42
CA THR A 23 -6.57 -12.74 -9.29
C THR A 23 -6.94 -12.90 -7.83
N SER A 24 -8.05 -12.31 -7.42
CA SER A 24 -8.58 -12.42 -6.06
C SER A 24 -9.08 -13.84 -5.76
N ARG A 25 -9.28 -14.17 -4.48
CA ARG A 25 -9.78 -15.48 -4.05
C ARG A 25 -11.14 -15.83 -4.66
N ASP A 26 -11.95 -14.85 -4.97
CA ASP A 26 -13.27 -15.00 -5.63
C ASP A 26 -13.21 -14.89 -7.17
N GLY A 27 -12.01 -14.95 -7.76
CA GLY A 27 -11.78 -15.02 -9.20
C GLY A 27 -11.83 -13.70 -9.95
N LYS A 28 -11.91 -12.55 -9.28
CA LYS A 28 -11.85 -11.25 -9.94
C LYS A 28 -10.42 -10.91 -10.38
N ILE A 29 -10.27 -10.47 -11.64
CA ILE A 29 -8.98 -10.00 -12.16
C ILE A 29 -8.82 -8.52 -11.76
N VAL A 30 -7.73 -8.23 -11.08
CA VAL A 30 -7.36 -6.91 -10.58
C VAL A 30 -5.97 -6.57 -11.10
N ILE A 31 -5.76 -5.33 -11.49
CA ILE A 31 -4.45 -4.82 -11.90
C ILE A 31 -3.85 -4.05 -10.74
N LEU A 32 -2.75 -4.56 -10.18
CA LEU A 32 -1.94 -3.79 -9.24
C LEU A 32 -1.00 -2.91 -10.04
N ARG A 33 -1.01 -1.62 -9.79
CA ARG A 33 -0.16 -0.67 -10.50
C ARG A 33 0.17 0.56 -9.67
N SER A 34 1.23 1.22 -10.05
CA SER A 34 1.57 2.53 -9.50
C SER A 34 0.41 3.50 -9.69
N ILE A 35 0.16 4.32 -8.67
CA ILE A 35 -0.81 5.42 -8.77
C ILE A 35 -0.27 6.50 -9.73
N ALA A 36 -1.15 7.24 -10.36
CA ALA A 36 -0.80 8.33 -11.26
C ALA A 36 -1.67 9.56 -11.00
N SER A 37 -1.21 10.74 -11.39
CA SER A 37 -1.91 12.02 -11.19
C SER A 37 -3.32 12.05 -11.78
N ASN A 38 -3.59 11.24 -12.81
CA ASN A 38 -4.92 11.13 -13.43
C ASN A 38 -5.86 10.16 -12.71
N ASP A 39 -5.43 9.53 -11.61
CA ASP A 39 -6.27 8.62 -10.83
C ASP A 39 -7.15 9.32 -9.79
N LYS A 40 -7.09 10.65 -9.71
CA LYS A 40 -7.80 11.46 -8.68
C LYS A 40 -9.29 11.09 -8.54
N ARG A 41 -9.98 10.88 -9.65
CA ARG A 41 -11.40 10.49 -9.61
C ARG A 41 -11.63 9.14 -8.94
N ILE A 42 -10.86 8.12 -9.31
CA ILE A 42 -11.04 6.77 -8.74
C ILE A 42 -10.51 6.67 -7.32
N GLU A 43 -9.52 7.46 -6.94
CA GLU A 43 -9.02 7.56 -5.56
C GLU A 43 -10.07 8.24 -4.68
N LYS A 44 -10.70 9.34 -5.14
CA LYS A 44 -11.80 9.99 -4.43
C LYS A 44 -12.98 9.03 -4.25
N GLU A 45 -13.40 8.34 -5.32
CA GLU A 45 -14.49 7.36 -5.27
C GLU A 45 -14.21 6.24 -4.25
N LEU A 46 -12.94 5.79 -4.11
CA LEU A 46 -12.54 4.81 -3.10
C LEU A 46 -12.74 5.37 -1.68
N ILE A 47 -12.20 6.55 -1.40
CA ILE A 47 -12.24 7.14 -0.05
C ILE A 47 -13.68 7.46 0.38
N ASP A 48 -14.46 8.07 -0.51
CA ASP A 48 -15.85 8.43 -0.25
C ASP A 48 -16.77 7.20 -0.08
N GLY A 49 -16.38 6.06 -0.66
CA GLY A 49 -17.11 4.79 -0.57
C GLY A 49 -16.81 3.96 0.67
N LEU A 50 -15.93 4.41 1.58
CA LEU A 50 -15.56 3.65 2.76
C LEU A 50 -16.66 3.65 3.82
N SER A 51 -16.80 2.51 4.51
CA SER A 51 -17.53 2.49 5.77
C SER A 51 -16.86 3.37 6.83
N ILE A 52 -17.62 3.77 7.83
CA ILE A 52 -17.10 4.52 9.00
C ILE A 52 -15.90 3.78 9.62
N GLN A 53 -15.98 2.45 9.72
CA GLN A 53 -14.92 1.64 10.30
C GLN A 53 -13.66 1.63 9.43
N SER A 54 -13.78 1.42 8.13
CA SER A 54 -12.64 1.41 7.21
C SER A 54 -11.97 2.78 7.10
N SER A 55 -12.76 3.86 7.09
CA SER A 55 -12.24 5.22 7.15
C SER A 55 -11.46 5.46 8.45
N ARG A 56 -12.02 5.09 9.60
CA ARG A 56 -11.36 5.21 10.92
C ARG A 56 -10.05 4.39 10.98
N TYR A 57 -10.07 3.17 10.48
CA TYR A 57 -8.86 2.33 10.48
C TYR A 57 -7.73 2.89 9.60
N ARG A 58 -8.08 3.57 8.50
CA ARG A 58 -7.07 4.11 7.59
C ARG A 58 -6.57 5.49 8.00
N PHE A 59 -7.44 6.35 8.52
CA PHE A 59 -7.16 7.77 8.76
C PHE A 59 -7.13 8.14 10.24
N PHE A 60 -7.39 7.18 11.13
CA PHE A 60 -7.55 7.39 12.59
C PHE A 60 -8.75 8.28 12.97
N HIS A 61 -9.48 8.76 11.99
CA HIS A 61 -10.73 9.49 12.13
C HIS A 61 -11.64 9.19 10.94
N VAL A 62 -12.90 9.61 11.03
CA VAL A 62 -13.87 9.42 9.95
C VAL A 62 -13.76 10.56 8.94
N ILE A 63 -13.47 10.21 7.68
CA ILE A 63 -13.57 11.13 6.55
C ILE A 63 -14.95 10.96 5.94
N LYS A 64 -15.74 12.04 5.92
CA LYS A 64 -17.07 12.03 5.32
C LYS A 64 -17.00 12.19 3.80
N GLU A 65 -16.08 13.02 3.34
CA GLU A 65 -15.84 13.29 1.93
C GLU A 65 -14.37 13.69 1.74
N ALA A 66 -13.70 13.08 0.76
CA ALA A 66 -12.33 13.43 0.41
C ALA A 66 -12.29 14.78 -0.31
N THR A 67 -11.44 15.69 0.18
CA THR A 67 -11.23 16.98 -0.48
C THR A 67 -10.34 16.85 -1.71
N GLU A 68 -10.47 17.76 -2.67
CA GLU A 68 -9.61 17.82 -3.86
C GLU A 68 -8.12 17.94 -3.49
N GLU A 69 -7.80 18.71 -2.44
CA GLU A 69 -6.45 18.86 -1.95
C GLU A 69 -5.88 17.53 -1.43
N MET A 70 -6.66 16.80 -0.63
CA MET A 70 -6.30 15.50 -0.10
C MET A 70 -6.05 14.49 -1.22
N VAL A 71 -6.96 14.42 -2.19
CA VAL A 71 -6.85 13.52 -3.33
C VAL A 71 -5.66 13.87 -4.21
N SER A 72 -5.40 15.16 -4.43
CA SER A 72 -4.21 15.62 -5.16
C SER A 72 -2.92 15.16 -4.46
N LYS A 73 -2.79 15.34 -3.14
CA LYS A 73 -1.64 14.85 -2.38
C LYS A 73 -1.46 13.34 -2.46
N PHE A 74 -2.55 12.59 -2.60
CA PHE A 74 -2.49 11.13 -2.72
C PHE A 74 -2.13 10.64 -4.12
N CYS A 75 -2.36 11.43 -5.16
CA CYS A 75 -2.08 11.05 -6.54
C CYS A 75 -0.80 11.69 -7.11
N ASP A 76 -0.47 12.90 -6.68
CA ASP A 76 0.71 13.65 -7.17
C ASP A 76 1.92 13.38 -6.25
N ILE A 77 2.42 12.13 -6.23
CA ILE A 77 3.47 11.68 -5.32
C ILE A 77 4.87 11.75 -5.94
N ASP A 78 5.88 11.88 -5.07
CA ASP A 78 7.29 11.74 -5.43
C ASP A 78 7.75 10.28 -5.23
N TYR A 79 7.86 9.53 -6.30
CA TYR A 79 8.31 8.14 -6.27
C TYR A 79 9.74 7.92 -5.77
N LYS A 80 10.51 8.98 -5.52
CA LYS A 80 11.80 8.88 -4.86
C LYS A 80 11.64 8.56 -3.37
N ASN A 81 10.67 9.19 -2.72
CA ASN A 81 10.45 9.12 -1.28
C ASN A 81 9.14 8.40 -0.90
N GLU A 82 8.34 8.02 -1.88
CA GLU A 82 7.07 7.33 -1.66
C GLU A 82 6.85 6.23 -2.70
N ILE A 83 6.23 5.14 -2.29
CA ILE A 83 5.67 4.12 -3.18
C ILE A 83 4.17 4.10 -2.94
N ALA A 84 3.36 4.13 -4.00
CA ALA A 84 1.92 3.96 -3.88
C ALA A 84 1.41 3.05 -5.01
N ILE A 85 0.82 1.93 -4.61
CA ILE A 85 0.27 0.91 -5.50
C ILE A 85 -1.23 0.85 -5.29
N ILE A 86 -1.99 1.02 -6.37
CA ILE A 86 -3.44 0.86 -6.36
C ILE A 86 -3.86 -0.48 -6.96
N ALA A 87 -5.05 -0.93 -6.60
CA ALA A 87 -5.73 -2.08 -7.18
C ALA A 87 -6.84 -1.59 -8.13
N GLU A 88 -6.55 -1.57 -9.43
CA GLU A 88 -7.53 -1.20 -10.46
C GLU A 88 -8.39 -2.41 -10.80
N TYR A 89 -9.69 -2.30 -10.58
CA TYR A 89 -10.69 -3.29 -10.97
C TYR A 89 -11.61 -2.71 -12.05
N ASN A 90 -11.82 -3.48 -13.13
CA ASN A 90 -12.74 -3.10 -14.20
C ASN A 90 -14.05 -3.85 -14.05
N SER A 91 -15.12 -3.14 -13.74
CA SER A 91 -16.48 -3.68 -13.69
C SER A 91 -17.30 -3.06 -14.83
N ASN A 92 -17.67 -3.88 -15.82
CA ASN A 92 -18.50 -3.46 -16.95
C ASN A 92 -17.99 -2.20 -17.67
N GLY A 93 -16.68 -2.14 -17.93
CA GLY A 93 -16.04 -1.00 -18.60
C GLY A 93 -15.74 0.21 -17.70
N LYS A 94 -16.20 0.21 -16.44
CA LYS A 94 -15.89 1.25 -15.46
C LYS A 94 -14.69 0.84 -14.60
N LYS A 95 -13.59 1.57 -14.72
CA LYS A 95 -12.42 1.42 -13.85
C LYS A 95 -12.69 2.02 -12.49
N ARG A 96 -12.34 1.27 -11.43
CA ARG A 96 -12.42 1.66 -10.03
C ARG A 96 -11.12 1.35 -9.32
N ASN A 97 -10.72 2.17 -8.38
CA ASN A 97 -9.73 1.79 -7.40
C ASN A 97 -10.43 1.03 -6.25
N VAL A 98 -9.98 -0.18 -5.95
CA VAL A 98 -10.55 -1.03 -4.89
C VAL A 98 -9.60 -1.23 -3.71
N GLY A 99 -8.46 -0.53 -3.73
CA GLY A 99 -7.53 -0.50 -2.62
C GLY A 99 -6.23 0.20 -2.98
N VAL A 100 -5.52 0.65 -1.98
CA VAL A 100 -4.21 1.29 -2.11
C VAL A 100 -3.30 0.89 -0.96
N VAL A 101 -2.04 0.64 -1.28
CA VAL A 101 -0.97 0.49 -0.29
C VAL A 101 0.11 1.52 -0.57
N ARG A 102 0.65 2.13 0.48
CA ARG A 102 1.67 3.19 0.42
C ARG A 102 2.84 2.86 1.31
N LEU A 103 4.02 3.32 0.93
CA LEU A 103 5.23 3.26 1.73
C LEU A 103 5.91 4.63 1.65
N PHE A 104 5.96 5.33 2.77
CA PHE A 104 6.69 6.59 2.94
C PHE A 104 8.11 6.26 3.41
N ILE A 105 9.11 6.62 2.62
CA ILE A 105 10.50 6.20 2.82
C ILE A 105 11.29 7.29 3.53
N ASP A 106 11.87 6.94 4.68
CA ASP A 106 12.94 7.71 5.31
C ASP A 106 14.29 7.11 4.91
N SER A 107 14.89 7.70 3.88
CA SER A 107 16.18 7.24 3.37
C SER A 107 17.35 7.43 4.36
N GLY A 108 17.24 8.40 5.27
CA GLY A 108 18.24 8.64 6.31
C GLY A 108 18.28 7.54 7.35
N LEU A 109 17.10 7.01 7.73
CA LEU A 109 16.96 5.91 8.68
C LEU A 109 16.92 4.55 8.01
N GLN A 110 16.81 4.49 6.69
CA GLN A 110 16.57 3.26 5.91
C GLN A 110 15.32 2.51 6.39
N THR A 111 14.27 3.25 6.72
CA THR A 111 12.97 2.72 7.17
C THR A 111 11.85 3.22 6.28
N GLY A 112 10.71 2.53 6.32
CA GLY A 112 9.52 2.99 5.63
C GLY A 112 8.28 2.83 6.50
N GLU A 113 7.42 3.85 6.50
CA GLU A 113 6.11 3.80 7.11
C GLU A 113 5.08 3.37 6.07
N PHE A 114 4.33 2.32 6.35
CA PHE A 114 3.29 1.89 5.42
C PHE A 114 1.89 2.31 5.87
N ALA A 115 1.01 2.45 4.87
CA ALA A 115 -0.41 2.61 5.06
C ALA A 115 -1.16 1.77 4.02
N ILE A 116 -2.22 1.07 4.44
CA ILE A 116 -3.00 0.18 3.58
C ILE A 116 -4.48 0.49 3.70
N LEU A 117 -5.18 0.39 2.58
CA LEU A 117 -6.62 0.53 2.47
C LEU A 117 -7.15 -0.47 1.45
N VAL A 118 -8.21 -1.19 1.80
CA VAL A 118 -8.97 -2.06 0.89
C VAL A 118 -10.44 -1.70 1.01
N ALA A 119 -11.09 -1.46 -0.13
CA ALA A 119 -12.52 -1.19 -0.20
C ALA A 119 -13.32 -2.30 0.52
N ASP A 120 -14.39 -1.95 1.23
CA ASP A 120 -15.13 -2.88 2.08
C ASP A 120 -15.60 -4.13 1.32
N ASN A 121 -16.06 -3.97 0.08
CA ASN A 121 -16.51 -5.07 -0.80
C ASN A 121 -15.38 -5.89 -1.45
N PHE A 122 -14.10 -5.53 -1.18
CA PHE A 122 -12.90 -6.26 -1.60
C PHE A 122 -12.09 -6.79 -0.41
N GLN A 123 -12.54 -6.55 0.82
CA GLN A 123 -11.94 -7.20 1.99
C GLN A 123 -12.12 -8.72 1.91
N ASP A 124 -11.25 -9.45 2.60
CA ASP A 124 -11.22 -10.92 2.63
C ASP A 124 -10.95 -11.61 1.26
N SER A 125 -10.73 -10.82 0.19
CA SER A 125 -10.38 -11.30 -1.16
C SER A 125 -8.92 -11.77 -1.32
N GLY A 126 -8.07 -11.55 -0.31
CA GLY A 126 -6.61 -11.74 -0.36
C GLY A 126 -5.83 -10.50 -0.81
N LEU A 127 -6.51 -9.40 -1.17
CA LEU A 127 -5.86 -8.19 -1.66
C LEU A 127 -4.93 -7.55 -0.61
N GLY A 128 -5.34 -7.55 0.67
CA GLY A 128 -4.51 -7.04 1.76
C GLY A 128 -3.17 -7.78 1.87
N THR A 129 -3.20 -9.12 1.81
CA THR A 129 -1.99 -9.96 1.81
C THR A 129 -1.11 -9.63 0.61
N LYS A 130 -1.68 -9.61 -0.59
CA LYS A 130 -0.95 -9.29 -1.83
C LYS A 130 -0.31 -7.91 -1.79
N PHE A 131 -1.00 -6.91 -1.28
CA PHE A 131 -0.46 -5.56 -1.10
C PHE A 131 0.75 -5.54 -0.16
N MET A 132 0.63 -6.19 1.00
CA MET A 132 1.72 -6.22 1.97
C MET A 132 2.93 -6.98 1.44
N GLU A 133 2.76 -8.12 0.78
CA GLU A 133 3.83 -8.87 0.13
C GLU A 133 4.53 -8.01 -0.94
N THR A 134 3.77 -7.33 -1.79
CA THR A 134 4.31 -6.42 -2.83
C THR A 134 5.13 -5.30 -2.19
N LEU A 135 4.63 -4.70 -1.11
CA LEU A 135 5.29 -3.61 -0.42
C LEU A 135 6.60 -4.07 0.27
N ILE A 136 6.58 -5.24 0.91
CA ILE A 136 7.76 -5.86 1.53
C ILE A 136 8.86 -6.09 0.48
N ASP A 137 8.50 -6.65 -0.66
CA ASP A 137 9.44 -6.88 -1.77
C ASP A 137 10.03 -5.56 -2.31
N MET A 138 9.19 -4.54 -2.48
CA MET A 138 9.65 -3.21 -2.89
C MET A 138 10.54 -2.53 -1.85
N GLY A 139 10.22 -2.68 -0.55
CA GLY A 139 11.06 -2.17 0.53
C GLY A 139 12.46 -2.80 0.53
N ARG A 140 12.53 -4.13 0.36
CA ARG A 140 13.80 -4.86 0.19
C ARG A 140 14.60 -4.36 -1.01
N LYS A 141 13.97 -4.20 -2.16
CA LYS A 141 14.61 -3.70 -3.39
C LYS A 141 15.09 -2.26 -3.26
N ARG A 142 14.46 -1.47 -2.40
CA ARG A 142 14.89 -0.11 -2.04
C ARG A 142 16.01 -0.09 -0.98
N GLY A 143 16.41 -1.25 -0.45
CA GLY A 143 17.46 -1.35 0.58
C GLY A 143 17.01 -0.86 1.96
N LEU A 144 15.72 -0.88 2.25
CA LEU A 144 15.22 -0.56 3.58
C LEU A 144 15.59 -1.68 4.56
N LYS A 145 15.89 -1.33 5.79
CA LYS A 145 16.16 -2.26 6.89
C LYS A 145 14.89 -2.74 7.57
N SER A 146 13.87 -1.88 7.59
CA SER A 146 12.59 -2.20 8.20
C SER A 146 11.46 -1.39 7.60
N ILE A 147 10.26 -1.94 7.73
CA ILE A 147 9.01 -1.21 7.48
C ILE A 147 8.13 -1.29 8.73
N TYR A 148 7.36 -0.26 8.97
CA TYR A 148 6.43 -0.21 10.10
C TYR A 148 5.12 0.48 9.72
N GLY A 149 4.09 0.27 10.53
CA GLY A 149 2.81 0.96 10.42
C GLY A 149 2.20 1.20 11.78
N GLU A 150 1.49 2.30 11.91
CA GLU A 150 0.63 2.56 13.08
C GLU A 150 -0.77 2.00 12.79
N VAL A 151 -1.33 1.28 13.73
CA VAL A 151 -2.57 0.54 13.58
C VAL A 151 -3.42 0.74 14.83
N LEU A 152 -4.71 0.99 14.67
CA LEU A 152 -5.62 0.98 15.82
C LEU A 152 -5.67 -0.41 16.46
N ALA A 153 -5.58 -0.50 17.78
CA ALA A 153 -5.48 -1.75 18.51
C ALA A 153 -6.70 -2.69 18.35
N ASP A 154 -7.83 -2.14 17.91
CA ASP A 154 -9.05 -2.90 17.58
C ASP A 154 -9.14 -3.33 16.10
N ASN A 155 -8.15 -3.00 15.27
CA ASN A 155 -8.06 -3.48 13.89
C ASN A 155 -7.49 -4.90 13.82
N ASN A 156 -8.26 -5.86 14.35
CA ASN A 156 -7.82 -7.25 14.46
C ASN A 156 -7.46 -7.89 13.11
N LYS A 157 -8.13 -7.50 12.01
CA LYS A 157 -7.83 -8.02 10.66
C LYS A 157 -6.40 -7.67 10.24
N LEU A 158 -6.01 -6.40 10.35
CA LEU A 158 -4.67 -5.97 9.98
C LEU A 158 -3.61 -6.52 10.94
N LEU A 159 -3.90 -6.56 12.24
CA LEU A 159 -2.99 -7.14 13.23
C LEU A 159 -2.74 -8.64 13.00
N THR A 160 -3.77 -9.40 12.63
CA THR A 160 -3.61 -10.83 12.27
C THR A 160 -2.78 -10.99 11.02
N LEU A 161 -3.11 -10.27 9.94
CA LEU A 161 -2.34 -10.29 8.69
C LEU A 161 -0.87 -9.93 8.93
N ALA A 162 -0.62 -8.89 9.71
CA ALA A 162 0.75 -8.47 10.02
C ALA A 162 1.54 -9.58 10.74
N LYS A 163 0.94 -10.25 11.73
CA LYS A 163 1.56 -11.40 12.42
C LYS A 163 1.86 -12.55 11.47
N GLU A 164 0.93 -12.90 10.58
CA GLU A 164 1.11 -13.93 9.56
C GLU A 164 2.28 -13.63 8.61
N LEU A 165 2.52 -12.34 8.34
CA LEU A 165 3.64 -11.86 7.51
C LEU A 165 4.93 -11.62 8.31
N GLY A 166 4.96 -11.96 9.59
CA GLY A 166 6.17 -11.88 10.43
C GLY A 166 6.42 -10.51 11.08
N PHE A 167 5.45 -9.62 11.08
CA PHE A 167 5.57 -8.35 11.82
C PHE A 167 5.50 -8.61 13.33
N SER A 168 6.36 -7.95 14.07
CA SER A 168 6.25 -7.79 15.52
C SER A 168 5.22 -6.72 15.85
N VAL A 169 4.45 -6.93 16.90
CA VAL A 169 3.46 -5.97 17.40
C VAL A 169 3.98 -5.37 18.68
N GLY A 170 4.29 -4.07 18.65
CA GLY A 170 4.65 -3.29 19.83
C GLY A 170 3.41 -2.61 20.43
N THR A 171 3.50 -2.28 21.71
CA THR A 171 2.48 -1.44 22.36
C THR A 171 2.73 0.02 22.00
N SER A 172 1.69 0.71 21.57
CA SER A 172 1.64 2.16 21.47
C SER A 172 0.72 2.72 22.55
N SER A 173 0.83 4.00 22.83
CA SER A 173 -0.09 4.69 23.76
C SER A 173 -1.39 5.07 23.02
N TYR A 174 -2.47 5.25 23.77
CA TYR A 174 -3.75 5.76 23.26
C TYR A 174 -4.56 4.84 22.32
N GLY A 175 -4.46 3.52 22.46
CA GLY A 175 -5.28 2.58 21.68
C GLY A 175 -4.75 2.33 20.26
N GLU A 176 -3.47 2.61 20.04
CA GLU A 176 -2.73 2.31 18.82
C GLU A 176 -1.67 1.24 19.08
N ALA A 177 -1.26 0.53 18.06
CA ALA A 177 -0.16 -0.42 18.07
C ALA A 177 0.78 -0.11 16.90
N ARG A 178 2.09 -0.12 17.15
CA ARG A 178 3.08 -0.10 16.09
C ARG A 178 3.42 -1.52 15.70
N ILE A 179 3.27 -1.84 14.42
CA ILE A 179 3.70 -3.11 13.85
C ILE A 179 4.95 -2.89 13.00
N THR A 180 5.96 -3.74 13.15
CA THR A 180 7.28 -3.56 12.51
C THR A 180 7.77 -4.88 11.93
N LEU A 181 8.30 -4.85 10.71
CA LEU A 181 8.99 -5.96 10.06
C LEU A 181 10.44 -5.55 9.75
N GLN A 182 11.40 -6.38 10.14
CA GLN A 182 12.78 -6.29 9.66
C GLN A 182 12.86 -6.96 8.28
N LEU A 183 13.51 -6.31 7.30
CA LEU A 183 13.54 -6.73 5.88
C LEU A 183 14.79 -7.52 5.50
#